data_bc3fae0da041972980c565cad0e1c514
#
_entry.id   bc3fae0da041972980c565cad0e1c514
#
_cell.length_a   1.000
_cell.length_b   1.000
_cell.length_c   1.000
_cell.angle_alpha   90.00
_cell.angle_beta   90.00
_cell.angle_gamma   90.00
#
_symmetry.space_group_name_H-M   'P 1'
#
loop_
_entity.id
_entity.type
_entity.pdbx_description
1 polymer ?
#
loop_
_entity_poly.entity_id
_entity_poly.type
_entity_poly.pdbx_seq_one_letter_code
_entity_poly.pdbx_strand_id
1 'polypeptide(L)'
;MSVQDCKLFDLLDGFEMTKSQHDWLERRFENMTKKESLLFRGAMQIEQPRMTCDVMLIASQLDHYDLFYGAGDDVQLGKFIMEQIQRPPDQAREFLDPEKVGSAYRQKGGNTFCDGHFLSLIHI
;
A
#
# COMPACT_ATOMS: atom_id res chain seq x y z
N MET A 1 7.91 -1.05 23.60
CA MET A 1 7.41 -0.52 22.33
C MET A 1 8.31 -0.99 21.19
N SER A 2 7.76 -1.57 20.14
CA SER A 2 8.59 -1.99 19.02
C SER A 2 9.01 -0.78 18.18
N VAL A 3 10.13 -0.89 17.46
CA VAL A 3 10.60 0.17 16.55
C VAL A 3 9.57 0.44 15.47
N GLN A 4 8.81 -0.60 15.08
CA GLN A 4 7.78 -0.51 14.07
C GLN A 4 6.63 0.40 14.52
N ASP A 5 6.20 0.30 15.78
CA ASP A 5 5.12 1.12 16.31
C ASP A 5 5.50 2.60 16.31
N CYS A 6 6.73 2.92 16.70
CA CYS A 6 7.23 4.30 16.65
C CYS A 6 7.17 4.87 15.24
N LYS A 7 7.56 4.08 14.23
CA LYS A 7 7.52 4.53 12.84
C LYS A 7 6.11 4.78 12.33
N LEU A 8 5.14 3.96 12.74
CA LEU A 8 3.76 4.13 12.34
C LEU A 8 3.16 5.40 12.94
N PHE A 9 3.48 5.71 14.20
CA PHE A 9 3.02 6.95 14.81
C PHE A 9 3.65 8.20 14.19
N ASP A 10 4.83 8.08 13.59
CA ASP A 10 5.45 9.19 12.87
C ASP A 10 4.58 9.67 11.70
N LEU A 11 3.80 8.77 11.10
CA LEU A 11 2.85 9.10 10.03
C LEU A 11 1.67 9.93 10.53
N LEU A 12 1.47 9.96 11.84
CA LEU A 12 0.33 10.66 12.47
C LEU A 12 0.75 11.99 13.09
N ASP A 13 1.95 12.45 12.81
CA ASP A 13 2.42 13.73 13.30
C ASP A 13 1.51 14.85 12.79
N GLY A 14 1.05 15.70 13.71
CA GLY A 14 0.11 16.76 13.39
C GLY A 14 -1.36 16.37 13.45
N PHE A 15 -1.68 15.09 13.66
CA PHE A 15 -3.07 14.66 13.84
C PHE A 15 -3.52 14.91 15.27
N GLU A 16 -4.68 15.55 15.42
CA GLU A 16 -5.32 15.68 16.73
C GLU A 16 -6.05 14.39 17.07
N MET A 17 -5.78 13.83 18.24
CA MET A 17 -6.45 12.61 18.67
C MET A 17 -6.71 12.63 20.16
N THR A 18 -7.82 11.99 20.55
CA THR A 18 -8.15 11.76 21.96
C THR A 18 -7.26 10.64 22.49
N LYS A 19 -7.22 10.52 23.82
CA LYS A 19 -6.49 9.40 24.46
C LYS A 19 -7.06 8.05 24.02
N SER A 20 -8.38 7.94 23.89
CA SER A 20 -9.03 6.70 23.44
C SER A 20 -8.61 6.33 22.02
N GLN A 21 -8.54 7.31 21.13
CA GLN A 21 -8.08 7.09 19.74
C GLN A 21 -6.61 6.66 19.72
N HIS A 22 -5.77 7.33 20.49
CA HIS A 22 -4.36 6.98 20.59
C HIS A 22 -4.17 5.55 21.11
N ASP A 23 -4.89 5.18 22.16
CA ASP A 23 -4.79 3.85 22.76
C ASP A 23 -5.25 2.76 21.78
N TRP A 24 -6.32 3.03 21.03
CA TRP A 24 -6.81 2.11 20.01
C TRP A 24 -5.77 1.90 18.90
N LEU A 25 -5.20 2.98 18.39
CA LEU A 25 -4.17 2.92 17.35
C LEU A 25 -2.91 2.22 17.83
N GLU A 26 -2.49 2.50 19.07
CA GLU A 26 -1.32 1.83 19.66
C GLU A 26 -1.52 0.32 19.70
N ARG A 27 -2.68 -0.14 20.17
CA ARG A 27 -3.00 -1.57 20.18
C ARG A 27 -3.07 -2.16 18.78
N ARG A 28 -3.64 -1.42 17.84
CA ARG A 28 -3.73 -1.89 16.46
C ARG A 28 -2.34 -2.05 15.85
N PHE A 29 -1.46 -1.08 16.04
CA PHE A 29 -0.10 -1.11 15.53
C PHE A 29 0.73 -2.24 16.15
N GLU A 30 0.58 -2.47 17.45
CA GLU A 30 1.27 -3.56 18.15
C GLU A 30 0.88 -4.94 17.60
N ASN A 31 -0.33 -5.08 17.12
CA ASN A 31 -0.86 -6.35 16.59
C ASN A 31 -0.74 -6.48 15.08
N MET A 32 -0.18 -5.49 14.39
CA MET A 32 0.01 -5.56 12.95
C MET A 32 1.14 -6.50 12.58
N THR A 33 0.89 -7.32 11.56
CA THR A 33 1.96 -8.07 10.90
C THR A 33 2.82 -7.12 10.07
N LYS A 34 3.97 -7.59 9.60
CA LYS A 34 4.82 -6.82 8.70
C LYS A 34 4.07 -6.43 7.43
N LYS A 35 3.30 -7.36 6.86
CA LYS A 35 2.46 -7.09 5.70
C LYS A 35 1.45 -5.98 5.98
N GLU A 36 0.73 -6.08 7.10
CA GLU A 36 -0.26 -5.08 7.49
C GLU A 36 0.36 -3.70 7.69
N SER A 37 1.55 -3.65 8.26
CA SER A 37 2.29 -2.40 8.42
C SER A 37 2.61 -1.74 7.07
N LEU A 38 3.05 -2.53 6.09
CA LEU A 38 3.29 -2.04 4.73
C LEU A 38 2.00 -1.56 4.07
N LEU A 39 0.92 -2.33 4.22
CA LEU A 39 -0.39 -1.95 3.69
C LEU A 39 -0.88 -0.62 4.30
N PHE A 40 -0.71 -0.45 5.61
CA PHE A 40 -1.10 0.77 6.29
C PHE A 40 -0.31 1.98 5.77
N ARG A 41 1.00 1.87 5.63
CA ARG A 41 1.83 2.96 5.12
C ARG A 41 1.44 3.36 3.70
N GLY A 42 1.23 2.38 2.84
CA GLY A 42 0.81 2.63 1.47
C GLY A 42 -0.59 3.23 1.41
N ALA A 43 -1.51 2.74 2.22
CA ALA A 43 -2.86 3.28 2.30
C ALA A 43 -2.86 4.74 2.76
N MET A 44 -2.02 5.10 3.71
CA MET A 44 -1.86 6.49 4.15
C MET A 44 -1.38 7.38 3.01
N GLN A 45 -0.48 6.89 2.15
CA GLN A 45 -0.02 7.63 0.98
C GLN A 45 -1.11 7.82 -0.07
N ILE A 46 -1.93 6.79 -0.29
CA ILE A 46 -3.03 6.83 -1.26
C ILE A 46 -4.14 7.75 -0.79
N GLU A 47 -4.62 7.55 0.44
CA GLU A 47 -5.83 8.21 0.95
C GLU A 47 -5.56 9.62 1.47
N GLN A 48 -4.35 9.88 1.96
CA GLN A 48 -3.96 11.18 2.54
C GLN A 48 -5.01 11.70 3.54
N PRO A 49 -5.33 10.92 4.60
CA PRO A 49 -6.37 11.31 5.55
C PRO A 49 -5.97 12.56 6.31
N ARG A 50 -6.97 13.34 6.73
CA ARG A 50 -6.76 14.56 7.51
C ARG A 50 -7.23 14.43 8.95
N MET A 51 -8.10 13.46 9.23
CA MET A 51 -8.68 13.26 10.54
C MET A 51 -8.30 11.89 11.10
N THR A 52 -8.14 11.81 12.42
CA THR A 52 -7.76 10.57 13.07
C THR A 52 -8.80 9.47 12.89
N CYS A 53 -10.09 9.80 12.81
CA CYS A 53 -11.11 8.79 12.54
C CYS A 53 -10.94 8.13 11.17
N ASP A 54 -10.47 8.88 10.17
CA ASP A 54 -10.17 8.31 8.85
C ASP A 54 -8.96 7.38 8.90
N VAL A 55 -7.96 7.72 9.71
CA VAL A 55 -6.80 6.85 9.94
C VAL A 55 -7.23 5.53 10.58
N MET A 56 -8.14 5.60 11.55
CA MET A 56 -8.67 4.40 12.21
C MET A 56 -9.44 3.51 11.22
N LEU A 57 -10.22 4.11 10.32
CA LEU A 57 -10.90 3.37 9.25
C LEU A 57 -9.91 2.66 8.33
N ILE A 58 -8.86 3.35 7.91
CA ILE A 58 -7.80 2.75 7.08
C ILE A 58 -7.18 1.56 7.81
N ALA A 59 -6.81 1.74 9.07
CA ALA A 59 -6.19 0.67 9.87
C ALA A 59 -7.13 -0.53 10.07
N SER A 60 -8.44 -0.31 9.98
CA SER A 60 -9.45 -1.37 10.12
C SER A 60 -9.74 -2.10 8.81
N GLN A 61 -9.37 -1.53 7.68
CA GLN A 61 -9.76 -2.01 6.35
C GLN A 61 -8.55 -2.28 5.45
N LEU A 62 -7.48 -2.84 6.02
CA LEU A 62 -6.26 -3.11 5.27
C LEU A 62 -6.44 -4.20 4.21
N ASP A 63 -7.45 -5.04 4.36
CA ASP A 63 -7.82 -6.05 3.37
C ASP A 63 -8.41 -5.46 2.08
N HIS A 64 -8.67 -4.16 2.04
CA HIS A 64 -9.10 -3.46 0.83
C HIS A 64 -7.95 -3.14 -0.12
N TYR A 65 -6.71 -3.48 0.24
CA TYR A 65 -5.53 -3.19 -0.55
C TYR A 65 -4.78 -4.47 -0.92
N ASP A 66 -4.23 -4.49 -2.14
CA ASP A 66 -3.31 -5.54 -2.58
C ASP A 66 -1.87 -5.05 -2.52
N LEU A 67 -0.98 -5.92 -2.08
CA LEU A 67 0.44 -5.66 -2.02
C LEU A 67 1.18 -6.55 -3.03
N PHE A 68 1.87 -5.93 -3.97
CA PHE A 68 2.68 -6.63 -4.97
C PHE A 68 4.14 -6.56 -4.52
N TYR A 69 4.61 -7.66 -3.91
CA TYR A 69 5.95 -7.74 -3.35
C TYR A 69 7.01 -7.59 -4.43
N GLY A 70 8.02 -6.76 -4.16
CA GLY A 70 9.15 -6.57 -5.06
C GLY A 70 8.86 -5.72 -6.29
N ALA A 71 7.64 -5.26 -6.49
CA ALA A 71 7.28 -4.39 -7.62
C ALA A 71 7.57 -2.92 -7.27
N GLY A 72 8.85 -2.59 -7.09
CA GLY A 72 9.27 -1.29 -6.57
C GLY A 72 9.41 -0.17 -7.60
N ASP A 73 9.30 -0.47 -8.88
CA ASP A 73 9.33 0.51 -9.97
C ASP A 73 8.45 0.05 -11.13
N ASP A 74 8.32 0.88 -12.16
CA ASP A 74 7.44 0.58 -13.30
C ASP A 74 7.86 -0.68 -14.04
N VAL A 75 9.15 -0.94 -14.19
CA VAL A 75 9.67 -2.14 -14.88
C VAL A 75 9.29 -3.40 -14.08
N GLN A 76 9.58 -3.40 -12.78
CA GLN A 76 9.28 -4.54 -11.92
C GLN A 76 7.78 -4.76 -11.80
N LEU A 77 7.01 -3.68 -11.71
CA LEU A 77 5.55 -3.75 -11.69
C LEU A 77 5.01 -4.35 -12.99
N GLY A 78 5.52 -3.92 -14.14
CA GLY A 78 5.11 -4.44 -15.43
C GLY A 78 5.40 -5.94 -15.54
N LYS A 79 6.59 -6.37 -15.13
CA LYS A 79 6.94 -7.79 -15.10
C LYS A 79 6.01 -8.60 -14.21
N PHE A 80 5.69 -8.07 -13.03
CA PHE A 80 4.78 -8.71 -12.09
C PHE A 80 3.39 -8.90 -12.72
N ILE A 81 2.87 -7.84 -13.35
CA ILE A 81 1.55 -7.87 -13.99
C ILE A 81 1.53 -8.91 -15.13
N MET A 82 2.55 -8.92 -15.96
CA MET A 82 2.63 -9.84 -17.10
C MET A 82 2.78 -11.30 -16.67
N GLU A 83 3.40 -11.56 -15.53
CA GLU A 83 3.60 -12.92 -15.03
C GLU A 83 2.48 -13.43 -14.14
N GLN A 84 1.90 -12.55 -13.30
CA GLN A 84 0.99 -12.94 -12.22
C GLN A 84 -0.46 -12.57 -12.46
N ILE A 85 -0.74 -11.52 -13.23
CA ILE A 85 -2.08 -10.94 -13.34
C ILE A 85 -2.66 -11.11 -14.74
N GLN A 86 -1.98 -10.57 -15.73
CA GLN A 86 -2.43 -10.57 -17.12
C GLN A 86 -1.38 -11.24 -17.99
N ARG A 87 -1.37 -12.57 -18.01
CA ARG A 87 -0.41 -13.32 -18.82
C ARG A 87 -0.73 -13.14 -20.30
N PRO A 88 0.02 -12.32 -21.04
CA PRO A 88 -0.16 -12.23 -22.48
C PRO A 88 0.35 -13.51 -23.14
N PRO A 89 -0.13 -13.85 -24.35
CA PRO A 89 0.43 -14.96 -25.11
C PRO A 89 1.93 -14.75 -25.32
N ASP A 90 2.70 -15.84 -25.35
CA ASP A 90 4.15 -15.77 -25.51
C ASP A 90 4.56 -14.96 -26.74
N GLN A 91 3.78 -15.05 -27.82
CA GLN A 91 4.01 -14.31 -29.05
C GLN A 91 3.91 -12.80 -28.88
N ALA A 92 3.06 -12.35 -27.94
CA ALA A 92 2.87 -10.93 -27.66
C ALA A 92 3.88 -10.39 -26.67
N ARG A 93 4.42 -11.25 -25.77
CA ARG A 93 5.34 -10.83 -24.70
C ARG A 93 6.61 -10.15 -25.24
N GLU A 94 7.10 -10.60 -26.39
CA GLU A 94 8.29 -10.03 -27.00
C GLU A 94 8.13 -8.57 -27.40
N PHE A 95 6.89 -8.13 -27.64
CA PHE A 95 6.58 -6.78 -28.09
C PHE A 95 6.09 -5.87 -26.97
N LEU A 96 5.96 -6.41 -25.75
CA LEU A 96 5.47 -5.63 -24.61
C LEU A 96 6.66 -5.09 -23.79
N ASP A 97 6.63 -3.80 -23.56
CA ASP A 97 7.61 -3.12 -22.71
C ASP A 97 7.11 -3.16 -21.26
N PRO A 98 7.81 -3.88 -20.35
CA PRO A 98 7.37 -3.95 -18.94
C PRO A 98 7.22 -2.58 -18.29
N GLU A 99 8.08 -1.61 -18.61
CA GLU A 99 7.98 -0.27 -18.06
C GLU A 99 6.67 0.41 -18.45
N LYS A 100 6.27 0.28 -19.71
CA LYS A 100 5.02 0.86 -20.20
C LYS A 100 3.81 0.16 -19.61
N VAL A 101 3.86 -1.15 -19.43
CA VAL A 101 2.79 -1.93 -18.79
C VAL A 101 2.63 -1.48 -17.35
N GLY A 102 3.71 -1.37 -16.59
CA GLY A 102 3.68 -0.92 -15.21
C GLY A 102 3.18 0.51 -15.07
N SER A 103 3.67 1.41 -15.92
CA SER A 103 3.25 2.81 -15.93
C SER A 103 1.75 2.94 -16.22
N ALA A 104 1.24 2.21 -17.20
CA ALA A 104 -0.18 2.22 -17.54
C ALA A 104 -1.04 1.72 -16.38
N TYR A 105 -0.59 0.67 -15.70
CA TYR A 105 -1.31 0.15 -14.54
C TYR A 105 -1.32 1.18 -13.40
N ARG A 106 -0.20 1.83 -13.14
CA ARG A 106 -0.07 2.84 -12.09
C ARG A 106 -0.97 4.05 -12.35
N GLN A 107 -1.18 4.42 -13.61
CA GLN A 107 -2.03 5.55 -13.99
C GLN A 107 -3.51 5.35 -13.72
N LYS A 108 -3.94 4.13 -13.40
CA LYS A 108 -5.34 3.86 -13.03
C LYS A 108 -5.76 4.54 -11.72
N GLY A 109 -4.79 4.98 -10.91
CA GLY A 109 -5.07 5.63 -9.63
C GLY A 109 -5.34 4.64 -8.49
N GLY A 110 -5.42 5.16 -7.26
CA GLY A 110 -5.64 4.34 -6.08
C GLY A 110 -4.49 3.41 -5.76
N ASN A 111 -3.26 3.81 -6.07
CA ASN A 111 -2.08 2.98 -5.88
C ASN A 111 -0.85 3.83 -5.56
N THR A 112 0.20 3.19 -5.07
CA THR A 112 1.48 3.85 -4.78
C THR A 112 2.60 2.83 -4.67
N PHE A 113 3.85 3.30 -4.84
CA PHE A 113 5.02 2.53 -4.43
C PHE A 113 5.34 2.84 -2.97
N CYS A 114 5.62 1.81 -2.19
CA CYS A 114 5.94 1.95 -0.76
C CYS A 114 6.98 0.92 -0.35
N ASP A 115 8.12 1.37 0.17
CA ASP A 115 9.20 0.51 0.67
C ASP A 115 9.65 -0.57 -0.31
N GLY A 116 9.73 -0.23 -1.60
CA GLY A 116 10.17 -1.16 -2.65
C GLY A 116 9.11 -2.13 -3.12
N HIS A 117 7.84 -1.89 -2.78
CA HIS A 117 6.70 -2.71 -3.20
C HIS A 117 5.63 -1.81 -3.81
N PHE A 118 4.71 -2.42 -4.56
CA PHE A 118 3.55 -1.72 -5.12
C PHE A 118 2.30 -2.07 -4.33
N LEU A 119 1.51 -1.08 -4.02
CA LEU A 119 0.27 -1.24 -3.26
C LEU A 119 -0.88 -0.61 -4.04
N SER A 120 -1.98 -1.32 -4.16
CA SER A 120 -3.14 -0.88 -4.92
C SER A 120 -4.43 -1.12 -4.16
N LEU A 121 -5.33 -0.12 -4.19
CA LEU A 121 -6.68 -0.26 -3.67
C LEU A 121 -7.44 -1.27 -4.54
N ILE A 122 -8.09 -2.24 -3.89
CA ILE A 122 -8.93 -3.21 -4.59
C ILE A 122 -10.25 -2.53 -4.93
N HIS A 123 -10.57 -2.47 -6.20
CA HIS A 123 -11.88 -1.98 -6.66
C HIS A 123 -12.86 -3.16 -6.68
N ILE A 124 -13.81 -3.11 -5.78
CA ILE A 124 -14.86 -4.12 -5.67
C ILE A 124 -16.08 -3.67 -6.46
#